data_e2fee1729d9e860436205217c550c9a6
#
_entry.id   e2fee1729d9e860436205217c550c9a6
#
_cell.length_a   1.000
_cell.length_b   1.000
_cell.length_c   1.000
_cell.angle_alpha   90.00
_cell.angle_beta   90.00
_cell.angle_gamma   90.00
#
_symmetry.space_group_name_H-M   'P 1'
#
loop_
_entity.id
_entity.type
_entity.pdbx_description
1 polymer ?
#
loop_
_entity_poly.entity_id
_entity_poly.type
_entity_poly.pdbx_seq_one_letter_code
_entity_poly.pdbx_strand_id
1 'polypeptide(L)'
;MFSINSPSSSGETAVKVLLQTSMGNITIQLRDDRPITTSNFKNLVEQGVYDGTIFHRVGADFMIQGGMNTSASVATIPDEVGDNNHNNRGTVAMAKTSEPNSATSQFYINVVDNNYLDSGYTVFGTVISGMDVADAISKVPVNGEQPVTDVVLIKAEIIS
;
A
#
# COMPACT_ATOMS: atom_id res chain seq x y z
N MET A 1 -9.40 34.36 -3.51
CA MET A 1 -9.23 33.45 -3.70
C MET A 1 -8.91 32.92 -4.05
N PHE A 2 -8.83 33.00 -4.24
CA PHE A 2 -8.39 32.20 -4.50
C PHE A 2 -8.33 31.49 -4.98
N SER A 3 -8.42 31.76 -5.15
CA SER A 3 -8.36 30.83 -5.62
C SER A 3 -8.18 30.16 -6.06
N ILE A 4 -8.33 30.54 -6.11
CA ILE A 4 -8.23 29.72 -6.56
C ILE A 4 -8.12 28.99 -6.88
N ASN A 5 -8.31 29.07 -6.96
CA ASN A 5 -8.33 28.08 -7.34
C ASN A 5 -8.21 27.23 -7.68
N SER A 6 -8.56 27.13 -7.71
CA SER A 6 -8.54 26.20 -8.14
C SER A 6 -8.16 25.30 -8.34
N PRO A 7 -8.10 25.24 -8.54
CA PRO A 7 -7.96 24.21 -8.88
C PRO A 7 -7.85 23.28 -8.63
N SER A 8 -8.58 23.39 -8.66
CA SER A 8 -8.39 22.26 -8.26
C SER A 8 -7.27 21.47 -8.65
N SER A 9 -6.29 21.73 -8.45
CA SER A 9 -5.20 20.89 -8.73
C SER A 9 -5.38 19.54 -8.04
N SER A 10 -5.12 18.47 -8.75
CA SER A 10 -5.20 17.14 -8.16
C SER A 10 -4.21 16.99 -7.00
N GLY A 11 -3.10 17.71 -7.03
CA GLY A 11 -2.15 17.71 -5.94
C GLY A 11 -2.73 18.20 -4.62
N GLU A 12 -3.71 19.10 -4.69
CA GLU A 12 -4.36 19.61 -3.48
C GLU A 12 -5.27 18.60 -2.83
N THR A 13 -5.81 17.66 -3.60
CA THR A 13 -6.72 16.65 -3.10
C THR A 13 -6.04 15.31 -2.84
N ALA A 14 -4.79 15.18 -3.27
CA ALA A 14 -4.06 13.93 -3.10
C ALA A 14 -3.79 13.65 -1.62
N VAL A 15 -4.12 12.45 -1.20
CA VAL A 15 -3.89 12.01 0.18
C VAL A 15 -2.55 11.33 0.25
N LYS A 16 -1.76 11.69 1.24
CA LYS A 16 -0.46 11.06 1.50
C LYS A 16 -0.49 10.36 2.84
N VAL A 17 0.13 9.19 2.86
CA VAL A 17 0.21 8.36 4.06
C VAL A 17 1.68 8.08 4.35
N LEU A 18 2.08 8.33 5.59
CA LEU A 18 3.41 8.01 6.08
C LEU A 18 3.38 6.64 6.73
N LEU A 19 4.23 5.74 6.26
CA LEU A 19 4.44 4.42 6.86
C LEU A 19 5.77 4.47 7.61
N GLN A 20 5.69 4.47 8.94
CA GLN A 20 6.88 4.42 9.79
C GLN A 20 7.22 2.97 10.05
N THR A 21 8.28 2.47 9.43
CA THR A 21 8.68 1.08 9.62
C THR A 21 9.93 0.98 10.48
N SER A 22 10.19 -0.22 10.98
CA SER A 22 11.40 -0.49 11.76
C SER A 22 12.69 -0.33 10.94
N MET A 23 12.59 -0.20 9.62
CA MET A 23 13.75 0.00 8.72
C MET A 23 13.80 1.39 8.10
N GLY A 24 12.84 2.26 8.41
CA GLY A 24 12.77 3.62 7.89
C GLY A 24 11.36 3.97 7.44
N ASN A 25 11.23 5.19 6.92
CA ASN A 25 9.93 5.72 6.54
C ASN A 25 9.68 5.58 5.05
N ILE A 26 8.44 5.26 4.70
CA ILE A 26 7.96 5.21 3.32
C ILE A 26 6.75 6.13 3.25
N THR A 27 6.71 7.04 2.29
CA THR A 27 5.55 7.89 2.07
C THR A 27 4.88 7.46 0.77
N ILE A 28 3.58 7.24 0.82
CA ILE A 28 2.79 6.89 -0.35
C ILE A 28 1.75 7.97 -0.63
N GLN A 29 1.44 8.16 -1.90
CA GLN A 29 0.38 9.05 -2.34
C GLN A 29 -0.73 8.20 -2.90
N LEU A 30 -1.96 8.40 -2.42
CA LEU A 30 -3.11 7.62 -2.86
C LEU A 30 -3.69 8.19 -4.14
N ARG A 31 -4.24 7.33 -4.98
CA ARG A 31 -4.92 7.73 -6.22
C ARG A 31 -6.30 8.26 -5.88
N ASP A 32 -6.82 9.13 -6.73
CA ASP A 32 -8.17 9.67 -6.58
C ASP A 32 -9.20 8.96 -7.45
N ASP A 33 -8.76 8.01 -8.28
CA ASP A 33 -9.65 7.27 -9.18
C ASP A 33 -9.89 5.82 -8.74
N ARG A 34 -9.63 5.53 -7.46
CA ARG A 34 -9.93 4.24 -6.82
C ARG A 34 -10.69 4.52 -5.52
N PRO A 35 -11.91 5.10 -5.61
CA PRO A 35 -12.54 5.69 -4.43
C PRO A 35 -12.84 4.68 -3.32
N ILE A 36 -13.24 3.46 -3.65
CA ILE A 36 -13.57 2.46 -2.63
C ILE A 36 -12.30 1.99 -1.95
N THR A 37 -11.26 1.68 -2.72
CA THR A 37 -10.00 1.17 -2.20
C THR A 37 -9.29 2.22 -1.35
N THR A 38 -9.20 3.45 -1.83
CA THR A 38 -8.52 4.52 -1.07
C THR A 38 -9.29 4.91 0.16
N SER A 39 -10.63 4.95 0.12
CA SER A 39 -11.45 5.18 1.33
C SER A 39 -11.23 4.09 2.36
N ASN A 40 -11.20 2.83 1.93
CA ASN A 40 -10.96 1.72 2.83
C ASN A 40 -9.58 1.83 3.48
N PHE A 41 -8.55 2.09 2.69
CA PHE A 41 -7.19 2.22 3.20
C PHE A 41 -7.07 3.37 4.21
N LYS A 42 -7.63 4.53 3.87
CA LYS A 42 -7.64 5.69 4.78
C LYS A 42 -8.32 5.37 6.10
N ASN A 43 -9.49 4.72 6.03
CA ASN A 43 -10.24 4.36 7.24
C ASN A 43 -9.43 3.41 8.11
N LEU A 44 -8.76 2.42 7.53
CA LEU A 44 -7.95 1.48 8.28
C LEU A 44 -6.74 2.18 8.91
N VAL A 45 -6.13 3.13 8.20
CA VAL A 45 -5.05 3.95 8.75
C VAL A 45 -5.55 4.74 9.95
N GLU A 46 -6.69 5.40 9.81
CA GLU A 46 -7.25 6.24 10.88
C GLU A 46 -7.68 5.43 12.09
N GLN A 47 -8.11 4.18 11.88
CA GLN A 47 -8.51 3.29 12.97
C GLN A 47 -7.33 2.60 13.65
N GLY A 48 -6.11 2.80 13.15
CA GLY A 48 -4.93 2.18 13.72
C GLY A 48 -4.78 0.70 13.40
N VAL A 49 -5.50 0.20 12.41
CA VAL A 49 -5.47 -1.24 12.05
C VAL A 49 -4.06 -1.68 11.63
N TYR A 50 -3.32 -0.80 10.98
CA TYR A 50 -1.98 -1.11 10.48
C TYR A 50 -0.88 -0.98 11.52
N ASP A 51 -1.14 -0.28 12.61
CA ASP A 51 -0.11 0.01 13.61
C ASP A 51 0.35 -1.29 14.28
N GLY A 52 1.65 -1.54 14.26
CA GLY A 52 2.24 -2.74 14.86
C GLY A 52 2.16 -4.01 14.00
N THR A 53 1.60 -3.94 12.81
CA THR A 53 1.60 -5.09 11.89
C THR A 53 2.97 -5.25 11.24
N ILE A 54 3.21 -6.41 10.61
CA ILE A 54 4.51 -6.71 10.00
C ILE A 54 4.38 -6.89 8.49
N PHE A 55 5.52 -6.73 7.81
CA PHE A 55 5.65 -7.16 6.42
C PHE A 55 5.95 -8.65 6.44
N HIS A 56 4.91 -9.47 6.36
CA HIS A 56 5.02 -10.91 6.57
C HIS A 56 5.44 -11.70 5.32
N ARG A 57 5.47 -11.03 4.16
CA ARG A 57 5.86 -11.66 2.91
C ARG A 57 6.67 -10.68 2.09
N VAL A 58 7.94 -11.01 1.83
CA VAL A 58 8.80 -10.15 1.03
C VAL A 58 9.57 -10.99 0.02
N GLY A 59 9.89 -10.38 -1.11
CA GLY A 59 10.72 -11.01 -2.12
C GLY A 59 11.55 -9.96 -2.84
N ALA A 60 12.88 -10.11 -2.84
CA ALA A 60 13.75 -9.32 -3.71
C ALA A 60 13.32 -9.60 -5.17
N ASP A 61 13.33 -8.58 -5.99
CA ASP A 61 12.84 -8.67 -7.37
C ASP A 61 11.36 -9.06 -7.47
N PHE A 62 10.56 -8.73 -6.46
CA PHE A 62 9.13 -8.98 -6.44
C PHE A 62 8.39 -7.85 -5.72
N MET A 63 8.13 -8.01 -4.42
CA MET A 63 7.33 -7.03 -3.68
C MET A 63 7.52 -7.20 -2.18
N ILE A 64 6.98 -6.25 -1.40
CA ILE A 64 6.85 -6.40 0.06
C ILE A 64 5.36 -6.29 0.41
N GLN A 65 4.87 -7.22 1.21
CA GLN A 65 3.45 -7.32 1.55
C GLN A 65 3.26 -7.26 3.06
N GLY A 66 2.32 -6.45 3.49
CA GLY A 66 2.00 -6.29 4.90
C GLY A 66 0.54 -5.92 5.12
N GLY A 67 0.24 -5.46 6.31
CA GLY A 67 -1.09 -4.97 6.63
C GLY A 67 -2.06 -6.03 7.13
N MET A 68 -1.58 -7.22 7.45
CA MET A 68 -2.45 -8.26 8.02
C MET A 68 -2.63 -8.01 9.52
N ASN A 69 -3.88 -7.84 9.95
CA ASN A 69 -4.22 -7.70 11.36
C ASN A 69 -5.32 -8.69 11.70
N THR A 70 -4.95 -9.80 12.34
CA THR A 70 -5.88 -10.89 12.67
C THR A 70 -6.84 -10.52 13.80
N SER A 71 -6.55 -9.45 14.54
CA SER A 71 -7.43 -8.97 15.62
C SER A 71 -8.52 -8.03 15.11
N ALA A 72 -8.40 -7.53 13.87
CA ALA A 72 -9.38 -6.62 13.30
C ALA A 72 -10.32 -7.38 12.38
N SER A 73 -11.59 -7.00 12.42
CA SER A 73 -12.60 -7.53 11.49
C SER A 73 -12.74 -6.51 10.36
N VAL A 74 -12.27 -6.86 9.18
CA VAL A 74 -12.26 -5.97 8.02
C VAL A 74 -13.10 -6.59 6.91
N ALA A 75 -14.10 -5.86 6.45
CA ALA A 75 -14.94 -6.32 5.35
C ALA A 75 -14.18 -6.32 4.03
N THR A 76 -14.56 -7.21 3.14
CA THR A 76 -14.00 -7.22 1.78
C THR A 76 -14.46 -6.02 0.98
N ILE A 77 -13.64 -5.61 0.03
CA ILE A 77 -13.99 -4.54 -0.91
C ILE A 77 -13.89 -5.05 -2.34
N PRO A 78 -14.66 -4.44 -3.28
CA PRO A 78 -14.57 -4.83 -4.68
C PRO A 78 -13.24 -4.43 -5.29
N ASP A 79 -12.80 -5.17 -6.31
CA ASP A 79 -11.65 -4.80 -7.11
C ASP A 79 -11.96 -3.55 -7.94
N GLU A 80 -10.99 -2.66 -8.06
CA GLU A 80 -11.11 -1.42 -8.85
C GLU A 80 -9.97 -1.33 -9.84
N VAL A 81 -9.89 -2.28 -10.76
CA VAL A 81 -8.74 -2.35 -11.67
C VAL A 81 -8.83 -1.39 -12.87
N GLY A 82 -9.85 -0.61 -13.04
CA GLY A 82 -10.06 0.35 -14.13
C GLY A 82 -8.82 0.76 -14.96
N ASP A 83 -8.85 1.96 -15.50
CA ASP A 83 -7.78 2.44 -16.38
C ASP A 83 -6.47 2.67 -15.64
N ASN A 84 -5.35 2.48 -16.35
CA ASN A 84 -4.00 2.73 -15.82
C ASN A 84 -3.67 1.91 -14.56
N ASN A 85 -4.17 0.68 -14.53
CA ASN A 85 -3.89 -0.22 -13.42
C ASN A 85 -2.61 -1.00 -13.72
N HIS A 86 -1.47 -0.39 -13.40
CA HIS A 86 -0.15 -0.95 -13.71
C HIS A 86 0.61 -1.22 -12.42
N ASN A 87 0.93 -2.49 -12.18
CA ASN A 87 1.74 -2.92 -11.04
C ASN A 87 3.23 -2.70 -11.35
N ASN A 88 3.58 -1.45 -11.63
CA ASN A 88 4.96 -1.05 -11.89
C ASN A 88 5.73 -0.87 -10.59
N ARG A 89 7.05 -0.89 -10.68
CA ARG A 89 7.91 -0.58 -9.53
C ARG A 89 7.47 0.73 -8.87
N GLY A 90 7.35 0.70 -7.56
CA GLY A 90 6.96 1.85 -6.75
C GLY A 90 5.46 2.03 -6.56
N THR A 91 4.65 1.16 -7.16
CA THR A 91 3.19 1.23 -6.94
C THR A 91 2.77 0.42 -5.73
N VAL A 92 1.64 0.81 -5.16
CA VAL A 92 1.03 0.17 -3.99
C VAL A 92 -0.32 -0.41 -4.43
N ALA A 93 -0.53 -1.69 -4.14
CA ALA A 93 -1.73 -2.39 -4.56
C ALA A 93 -2.30 -3.22 -3.43
N MET A 94 -3.58 -3.59 -3.55
CA MET A 94 -4.23 -4.44 -2.55
C MET A 94 -3.92 -5.90 -2.80
N ALA A 95 -3.42 -6.57 -1.78
CA ALA A 95 -3.31 -8.03 -1.78
C ALA A 95 -4.70 -8.62 -1.52
N LYS A 96 -4.91 -9.81 -2.05
CA LYS A 96 -6.17 -10.54 -1.90
C LYS A 96 -5.93 -12.01 -2.17
N THR A 97 -6.95 -12.83 -1.90
CA THR A 97 -6.93 -14.24 -2.29
C THR A 97 -7.12 -14.36 -3.82
N SER A 98 -7.14 -15.58 -4.35
CA SER A 98 -7.40 -15.78 -5.76
C SER A 98 -8.84 -15.43 -6.17
N GLU A 99 -9.73 -15.24 -5.20
CA GLU A 99 -11.12 -14.88 -5.47
C GLU A 99 -11.24 -13.40 -5.84
N PRO A 100 -12.11 -13.05 -6.79
CA PRO A 100 -12.39 -11.64 -7.06
C PRO A 100 -13.05 -10.98 -5.84
N ASN A 101 -12.80 -9.69 -5.67
CA ASN A 101 -13.43 -8.88 -4.63
C ASN A 101 -13.17 -9.43 -3.21
N SER A 102 -11.95 -9.91 -2.96
CA SER A 102 -11.59 -10.52 -1.67
C SER A 102 -10.59 -9.71 -0.86
N ALA A 103 -10.20 -8.51 -1.33
CA ALA A 103 -9.26 -7.66 -0.60
C ALA A 103 -9.88 -7.14 0.70
N THR A 104 -9.07 -7.05 1.74
CA THR A 104 -9.50 -6.50 3.04
C THR A 104 -8.51 -5.43 3.52
N SER A 105 -7.44 -5.82 4.21
CA SER A 105 -6.46 -4.87 4.75
C SER A 105 -5.07 -5.00 4.15
N GLN A 106 -4.69 -6.17 3.67
CA GLN A 106 -3.32 -6.40 3.22
C GLN A 106 -3.03 -5.66 1.92
N PHE A 107 -1.84 -5.09 1.84
CA PHE A 107 -1.36 -4.39 0.67
C PHE A 107 0.08 -4.81 0.38
N TYR A 108 0.54 -4.49 -0.83
CA TYR A 108 1.94 -4.72 -1.17
C TYR A 108 2.50 -3.54 -1.97
N ILE A 109 3.81 -3.38 -1.88
CA ILE A 109 4.55 -2.38 -2.65
C ILE A 109 5.42 -3.14 -3.64
N ASN A 110 5.27 -2.83 -4.92
CA ASN A 110 6.06 -3.46 -5.97
C ASN A 110 7.48 -2.89 -5.97
N VAL A 111 8.48 -3.76 -5.90
CA VAL A 111 9.88 -3.33 -6.00
C VAL A 111 10.46 -3.56 -7.39
N VAL A 112 9.72 -4.19 -8.26
CA VAL A 112 9.98 -4.31 -9.71
C VAL A 112 8.64 -4.22 -10.44
N ASP A 113 8.66 -4.17 -11.77
CA ASP A 113 7.42 -4.20 -12.55
C ASP A 113 6.84 -5.61 -12.50
N ASN A 114 5.62 -5.73 -12.01
CA ASN A 114 4.89 -6.99 -11.88
C ASN A 114 3.59 -6.91 -12.70
N ASN A 115 3.69 -6.62 -13.99
CA ASN A 115 2.54 -6.30 -14.82
C ASN A 115 1.61 -7.49 -15.08
N TYR A 116 2.04 -8.70 -14.78
CA TYR A 116 1.14 -9.86 -14.83
C TYR A 116 0.03 -9.79 -13.78
N LEU A 117 0.13 -8.88 -12.81
CA LEU A 117 -0.89 -8.68 -11.78
C LEU A 117 -1.93 -7.62 -12.16
N ASP A 118 -1.75 -6.94 -13.29
CA ASP A 118 -2.54 -5.74 -13.63
C ASP A 118 -4.03 -6.03 -13.79
N SER A 119 -4.39 -7.21 -14.27
CA SER A 119 -5.80 -7.52 -14.55
C SER A 119 -6.61 -7.87 -13.32
N GLY A 120 -5.99 -8.09 -12.16
CA GLY A 120 -6.71 -8.58 -10.99
C GLY A 120 -6.45 -7.84 -9.69
N TYR A 121 -5.38 -7.03 -9.60
CA TYR A 121 -4.94 -6.44 -8.34
C TYR A 121 -4.98 -4.92 -8.45
N THR A 122 -5.82 -4.30 -7.62
CA THR A 122 -6.07 -2.86 -7.67
C THR A 122 -4.85 -2.06 -7.21
N VAL A 123 -4.28 -1.27 -8.11
CA VAL A 123 -3.23 -0.31 -7.79
C VAL A 123 -3.90 0.97 -7.32
N PHE A 124 -3.61 1.38 -6.08
CA PHE A 124 -4.29 2.53 -5.49
C PHE A 124 -3.33 3.61 -4.97
N GLY A 125 -2.04 3.42 -5.12
CA GLY A 125 -1.08 4.42 -4.66
C GLY A 125 0.30 4.26 -5.28
N THR A 126 1.16 5.21 -4.96
CA THR A 126 2.54 5.26 -5.46
C THR A 126 3.45 5.72 -4.33
N VAL A 127 4.63 5.10 -4.22
CA VAL A 127 5.65 5.55 -3.28
C VAL A 127 6.27 6.83 -3.83
N ILE A 128 6.22 7.91 -3.04
CA ILE A 128 6.81 9.20 -3.41
C ILE A 128 8.08 9.50 -2.62
N SER A 129 8.35 8.74 -1.56
CA SER A 129 9.57 8.88 -0.76
C SER A 129 9.84 7.58 -0.03
N GLY A 130 11.10 7.19 0.10
CA GLY A 130 11.47 5.99 0.84
C GLY A 130 11.46 4.72 0.02
N MET A 131 11.54 4.79 -1.30
CA MET A 131 11.61 3.58 -2.12
C MET A 131 12.86 2.75 -1.80
N ASP A 132 13.95 3.40 -1.41
CA ASP A 132 15.14 2.71 -0.93
C ASP A 132 14.87 1.86 0.32
N VAL A 133 13.96 2.31 1.20
CA VAL A 133 13.54 1.54 2.37
C VAL A 133 12.75 0.31 1.92
N ALA A 134 11.84 0.46 0.97
CA ALA A 134 11.09 -0.67 0.43
C ALA A 134 12.04 -1.70 -0.21
N ASP A 135 13.02 -1.23 -0.97
CA ASP A 135 14.04 -2.12 -1.55
C ASP A 135 14.80 -2.87 -0.47
N ALA A 136 15.20 -2.18 0.61
CA ALA A 136 15.94 -2.81 1.71
C ALA A 136 15.07 -3.87 2.40
N ILE A 137 13.80 -3.59 2.64
CA ILE A 137 12.88 -4.56 3.23
C ILE A 137 12.76 -5.80 2.35
N SER A 138 12.71 -5.63 1.03
CA SER A 138 12.57 -6.76 0.11
C SER A 138 13.76 -7.72 0.14
N LYS A 139 14.90 -7.27 0.67
CA LYS A 139 16.16 -8.01 0.64
C LYS A 139 16.58 -8.56 2.00
N VAL A 140 15.75 -8.43 3.03
CA VAL A 140 16.09 -8.98 4.35
C VAL A 140 16.13 -10.51 4.29
N PRO A 141 16.89 -11.14 5.19
CA PRO A 141 16.89 -12.61 5.28
C PRO A 141 15.48 -13.13 5.56
N VAL A 142 15.10 -14.17 4.85
CA VAL A 142 13.77 -14.76 4.95
C VAL A 142 13.85 -16.25 5.24
N ASN A 143 12.78 -16.76 5.82
CA ASN A 143 12.50 -18.18 5.91
C ASN A 143 11.28 -18.42 5.01
N GLY A 144 11.51 -18.96 3.83
CA GLY A 144 10.51 -18.94 2.77
C GLY A 144 10.36 -17.52 2.24
N GLU A 145 9.23 -16.89 2.51
CA GLU A 145 8.98 -15.48 2.13
C GLU A 145 8.82 -14.57 3.33
N GLN A 146 8.85 -15.13 4.55
CA GLN A 146 8.67 -14.35 5.76
C GLN A 146 10.02 -13.91 6.31
N PRO A 147 10.20 -12.61 6.62
CA PRO A 147 11.43 -12.14 7.22
C PRO A 147 11.77 -12.89 8.52
N VAL A 148 13.04 -13.29 8.66
CA VAL A 148 13.52 -13.96 9.87
C VAL A 148 13.40 -13.04 11.08
N THR A 149 13.71 -11.76 10.91
CA THR A 149 13.47 -10.73 11.92
C THR A 149 12.31 -9.90 11.45
N ASP A 150 11.31 -9.71 12.29
CA ASP A 150 10.11 -8.96 11.92
C ASP A 150 10.46 -7.55 11.45
N VAL A 151 9.93 -7.18 10.28
CA VAL A 151 9.92 -5.80 9.81
C VAL A 151 8.57 -5.23 10.19
N VAL A 152 8.56 -4.31 11.14
CA VAL A 152 7.33 -3.81 11.75
C VAL A 152 6.90 -2.51 11.07
N LEU A 153 5.63 -2.45 10.70
CA LEU A 153 4.97 -1.18 10.39
C LEU A 153 4.53 -0.59 11.72
N ILE A 154 5.36 0.29 12.26
CA ILE A 154 5.17 0.82 13.61
C ILE A 154 3.90 1.66 13.65
N LYS A 155 3.72 2.52 12.64
CA LYS A 155 2.56 3.40 12.57
C LYS A 155 2.33 3.80 11.12
N ALA A 156 1.06 3.87 10.73
CA ALA A 156 0.63 4.48 9.48
C ALA A 156 -0.22 5.70 9.81
N GLU A 157 0.05 6.83 9.17
CA GLU A 157 -0.72 8.05 9.43
C GLU A 157 -0.91 8.88 8.16
N ILE A 158 -2.06 9.52 8.07
CA ILE A 158 -2.37 10.44 6.98
C ILE A 158 -1.68 11.76 7.30
N ILE A 159 -0.87 12.27 6.36
CA ILE A 159 -0.07 13.48 6.57
C ILE A 159 -0.48 14.65 5.68
N SER A 160 -1.39 14.42 4.74
CA SER A 160 -1.94 15.55 3.99
C SER A 160 -3.23 15.21 3.24
#